data_2d4e01b288df26b09a5106ca8764114b
#
_entry.id   2d4e01b288df26b09a5106ca8764114b
#
_cell.length_a   1.000
_cell.length_b   1.000
_cell.length_c   1.000
_cell.angle_alpha   90.00
_cell.angle_beta   90.00
_cell.angle_gamma   90.00
#
_symmetry.space_group_name_H-M   'P 1'
#
loop_
_entity.id
_entity.type
_entity.pdbx_description
1 polymer ?
#
loop_
_entity_poly.entity_id
_entity_poly.type
_entity_poly.pdbx_seq_one_letter_code
_entity_poly.pdbx_strand_id
1 'polypeptide(L)'
;MNSTSHDHDFYAWTQEQARLLRKGQFNQIDFRNIAEEIEDMGRSEKRELESTVELLLMHLLKWQFQSNLRSRSWQLTIKEQRLRLEKLLAENPSLKSFLADSLEKIYQLAMISAERETGLSSFPESCPYSLTEIFASEFLPDDIMYS
;
A
#
# COMPACT_ATOMS: atom_id res chain seq x y z
N MET A 1 -26.39 13.62 -30.14
CA MET A 1 -25.35 12.89 -29.73
C MET A 1 -25.24 12.77 -28.27
N ASN A 2 -25.42 11.66 -27.84
CA ASN A 2 -25.43 11.49 -26.45
C ASN A 2 -24.26 10.81 -25.97
N SER A 3 -23.17 11.51 -25.96
CA SER A 3 -22.06 10.94 -25.34
C SER A 3 -22.35 10.89 -23.86
N THR A 4 -22.16 9.77 -23.30
CA THR A 4 -22.25 9.57 -21.85
C THR A 4 -21.10 10.32 -21.21
N SER A 5 -21.44 11.25 -20.36
CA SER A 5 -20.44 12.09 -19.72
C SER A 5 -19.76 11.35 -18.58
N HIS A 6 -18.46 11.51 -18.48
CA HIS A 6 -17.64 11.00 -17.39
C HIS A 6 -18.20 11.41 -16.03
N ASP A 7 -18.68 12.65 -15.92
CA ASP A 7 -19.14 13.20 -14.65
C ASP A 7 -20.59 12.84 -14.31
N HIS A 8 -21.39 12.46 -15.29
CA HIS A 8 -22.80 12.16 -15.07
C HIS A 8 -23.07 10.68 -14.86
N ASP A 9 -22.35 9.81 -15.57
CA ASP A 9 -22.53 8.37 -15.46
C ASP A 9 -21.18 7.71 -15.75
N PHE A 10 -20.40 7.60 -14.73
CA PHE A 10 -19.02 7.08 -14.86
C PHE A 10 -18.98 5.67 -15.46
N TYR A 11 -19.83 4.78 -14.96
CA TYR A 11 -19.82 3.40 -15.45
C TYR A 11 -20.12 3.34 -16.95
N ALA A 12 -21.19 4.00 -17.38
CA ALA A 12 -21.56 4.03 -18.79
C ALA A 12 -20.47 4.67 -19.64
N TRP A 13 -19.82 5.71 -19.11
CA TRP A 13 -18.69 6.36 -19.77
C TRP A 13 -17.55 5.36 -20.00
N THR A 14 -17.20 4.54 -18.99
CA THR A 14 -16.12 3.55 -19.14
C THR A 14 -16.44 2.52 -20.20
N GLN A 15 -17.71 2.08 -20.27
CA GLN A 15 -18.14 1.10 -21.27
C GLN A 15 -18.05 1.69 -22.68
N GLU A 16 -18.46 2.92 -22.83
CA GLU A 16 -18.40 3.61 -24.12
C GLU A 16 -16.97 3.83 -24.58
N GLN A 17 -16.11 4.33 -23.70
CA GLN A 17 -14.72 4.57 -24.05
C GLN A 17 -13.98 3.27 -24.39
N ALA A 18 -14.23 2.20 -23.65
CA ALA A 18 -13.65 0.89 -23.95
C ALA A 18 -14.09 0.40 -25.33
N ARG A 19 -15.37 0.59 -25.66
CA ARG A 19 -15.91 0.21 -26.97
C ARG A 19 -15.23 0.99 -28.09
N LEU A 20 -15.07 2.29 -27.92
CA LEU A 20 -14.42 3.16 -28.91
C LEU A 20 -12.94 2.76 -29.11
N LEU A 21 -12.26 2.46 -28.03
CA LEU A 21 -10.87 2.03 -28.09
C LEU A 21 -10.71 0.72 -28.86
N ARG A 22 -11.58 -0.27 -28.56
CA ARG A 22 -11.51 -1.57 -29.24
C ARG A 22 -11.82 -1.47 -30.72
N LYS A 23 -12.70 -0.54 -31.10
CA LYS A 23 -13.04 -0.33 -32.49
C LYS A 23 -12.08 0.58 -33.24
N GLY A 24 -11.10 1.13 -32.54
CA GLY A 24 -10.14 2.04 -33.16
C GLY A 24 -10.71 3.39 -33.55
N GLN A 25 -11.83 3.78 -32.95
CA GLN A 25 -12.48 5.07 -33.26
C GLN A 25 -11.84 6.15 -32.39
N PHE A 26 -10.56 6.40 -32.62
CA PHE A 26 -9.74 7.25 -31.77
C PHE A 26 -10.14 8.72 -31.77
N ASN A 27 -10.78 9.20 -32.84
CA ASN A 27 -11.22 10.59 -32.90
C ASN A 27 -12.45 10.86 -32.02
N GLN A 28 -13.07 9.81 -31.47
CA GLN A 28 -14.25 9.97 -30.63
C GLN A 28 -13.92 9.72 -29.13
N ILE A 29 -12.68 9.40 -28.83
CA ILE A 29 -12.26 9.05 -27.48
C ILE A 29 -12.11 10.31 -26.63
N ASP A 30 -12.53 10.20 -25.37
CA ASP A 30 -12.37 11.25 -24.38
C ASP A 30 -10.95 11.14 -23.77
N PHE A 31 -9.96 11.59 -24.53
CA PHE A 31 -8.54 11.43 -24.16
C PHE A 31 -8.20 12.01 -22.80
N ARG A 32 -8.74 13.19 -22.49
CA ARG A 32 -8.40 13.88 -21.25
C ARG A 32 -8.83 13.05 -20.03
N ASN A 33 -10.08 12.60 -20.01
CA ASN A 33 -10.58 11.83 -18.89
C ASN A 33 -9.99 10.44 -18.85
N ILE A 34 -9.72 9.83 -20.00
CA ILE A 34 -9.04 8.53 -20.03
C ILE A 34 -7.65 8.64 -19.41
N ALA A 35 -6.88 9.67 -19.77
CA ALA A 35 -5.55 9.87 -19.21
C ALA A 35 -5.62 10.05 -17.70
N GLU A 36 -6.57 10.86 -17.20
CA GLU A 36 -6.77 11.04 -15.77
C GLU A 36 -7.11 9.75 -15.07
N GLU A 37 -7.98 8.94 -15.65
CA GLU A 37 -8.36 7.67 -15.03
C GLU A 37 -7.20 6.68 -14.99
N ILE A 38 -6.37 6.66 -16.03
CA ILE A 38 -5.17 5.82 -16.02
C ILE A 38 -4.21 6.26 -14.93
N GLU A 39 -4.00 7.57 -14.78
CA GLU A 39 -3.14 8.10 -13.73
C GLU A 39 -3.70 7.77 -12.34
N ASP A 40 -5.03 7.84 -12.18
CA ASP A 40 -5.68 7.50 -10.91
C ASP A 40 -5.49 6.02 -10.56
N MET A 41 -5.55 5.14 -11.57
CA MET A 41 -5.29 3.72 -11.35
C MET A 41 -3.87 3.49 -10.85
N GLY A 42 -2.90 4.19 -11.42
CA GLY A 42 -1.51 4.11 -10.96
C GLY A 42 -1.34 4.64 -9.55
N ARG A 43 -1.97 5.77 -9.23
CA ARG A 43 -1.92 6.32 -7.87
C ARG A 43 -2.57 5.39 -6.85
N SER A 44 -3.62 4.69 -7.26
CA SER A 44 -4.30 3.72 -6.41
C SER A 44 -3.38 2.57 -6.03
N GLU A 45 -2.58 2.07 -6.98
CA GLU A 45 -1.60 1.02 -6.72
C GLU A 45 -0.52 1.49 -5.73
N LYS A 46 -0.05 2.73 -5.87
CA LYS A 46 0.90 3.31 -4.92
C LYS A 46 0.32 3.41 -3.53
N ARG A 47 -0.93 3.87 -3.41
CA ARG A 47 -1.59 4.00 -2.10
C ARG A 47 -1.78 2.65 -1.45
N GLU A 48 -2.12 1.64 -2.22
CA GLU A 48 -2.27 0.29 -1.69
C GLU A 48 -0.94 -0.23 -1.16
N LEU A 49 0.15 0.02 -1.88
CA LEU A 49 1.48 -0.35 -1.41
C LEU A 49 1.81 0.36 -0.10
N GLU A 50 1.60 1.66 -0.04
CA GLU A 50 1.87 2.45 1.16
C GLU A 50 1.06 1.95 2.36
N SER A 51 -0.23 1.71 2.17
CA SER A 51 -1.11 1.22 3.22
C SER A 51 -0.71 -0.16 3.72
N THR A 52 -0.33 -1.03 2.79
CA THR A 52 0.08 -2.39 3.12
C THR A 52 1.36 -2.38 3.95
N VAL A 53 2.36 -1.59 3.53
CA VAL A 53 3.62 -1.50 4.25
C VAL A 53 3.43 -0.79 5.60
N GLU A 54 2.61 0.25 5.64
CA GLU A 54 2.31 0.96 6.89
C GLU A 54 1.72 0.00 7.93
N LEU A 55 0.72 -0.78 7.53
CA LEU A 55 0.07 -1.73 8.44
C LEU A 55 1.03 -2.83 8.89
N LEU A 56 1.86 -3.31 7.96
CA LEU A 56 2.89 -4.30 8.29
C LEU A 56 3.88 -3.76 9.32
N LEU A 57 4.42 -2.56 9.08
CA LEU A 57 5.38 -1.94 9.99
C LEU A 57 4.75 -1.67 11.36
N MET A 58 3.51 -1.20 11.39
CA MET A 58 2.81 -0.97 12.65
C MET A 58 2.73 -2.26 13.46
N HIS A 59 2.40 -3.38 12.82
CA HIS A 59 2.30 -4.65 13.53
C HIS A 59 3.66 -5.22 13.93
N LEU A 60 4.71 -4.96 13.15
CA LEU A 60 6.06 -5.34 13.56
C LEU A 60 6.50 -4.54 14.78
N LEU A 61 6.16 -3.25 14.84
CA LEU A 61 6.43 -2.43 16.01
C LEU A 61 5.67 -2.94 17.24
N LYS A 62 4.40 -3.23 17.09
CA LYS A 62 3.59 -3.77 18.18
C LYS A 62 4.15 -5.10 18.67
N TRP A 63 4.53 -5.95 17.74
CA TRP A 63 5.12 -7.25 18.07
C TRP A 63 6.37 -7.10 18.89
N GLN A 64 7.27 -6.20 18.48
CA GLN A 64 8.54 -6.00 19.13
C GLN A 64 8.42 -5.30 20.48
N PHE A 65 7.58 -4.25 20.55
CA PHE A 65 7.54 -3.37 21.72
C PHE A 65 6.45 -3.72 22.72
N GLN A 66 5.54 -4.64 22.38
CA GLN A 66 4.51 -5.13 23.28
C GLN A 66 4.49 -6.65 23.28
N SER A 67 5.59 -7.27 23.63
CA SER A 67 5.76 -8.72 23.58
C SER A 67 4.71 -9.47 24.41
N ASN A 68 4.27 -8.86 25.52
CA ASN A 68 3.28 -9.48 26.40
C ASN A 68 1.85 -9.45 25.80
N LEU A 69 1.65 -8.73 24.72
CA LEU A 69 0.34 -8.64 24.05
C LEU A 69 0.33 -9.34 22.70
N ARG A 70 1.40 -10.03 22.35
CA ARG A 70 1.50 -10.78 21.10
C ARG A 70 0.35 -11.76 21.00
N SER A 71 -0.24 -11.84 19.82
CA SER A 71 -1.40 -12.69 19.59
C SER A 71 -1.31 -13.37 18.22
N ARG A 72 -2.11 -14.40 18.06
CA ARG A 72 -2.26 -15.06 16.78
C ARG A 72 -2.79 -14.09 15.72
N SER A 73 -3.67 -13.18 16.13
CA SER A 73 -4.23 -12.17 15.24
C SER A 73 -3.15 -11.26 14.66
N TRP A 74 -2.21 -10.80 15.49
CA TRP A 74 -1.09 -9.98 15.03
C TRP A 74 -0.21 -10.75 14.05
N GLN A 75 0.09 -12.00 14.39
CA GLN A 75 0.90 -12.86 13.55
C GLN A 75 0.27 -13.07 12.18
N LEU A 76 -1.04 -13.30 12.15
CA LEU A 76 -1.78 -13.48 10.90
C LEU A 76 -1.85 -12.19 10.08
N THR A 77 -2.00 -11.06 10.74
CA THR A 77 -1.99 -9.77 10.04
C THR A 77 -0.63 -9.53 9.37
N ILE A 78 0.46 -9.80 10.09
CA ILE A 78 1.81 -9.67 9.52
C ILE A 78 1.95 -10.58 8.30
N LYS A 79 1.51 -11.82 8.42
CA LYS A 79 1.57 -12.78 7.31
C LYS A 79 0.73 -12.32 6.11
N GLU A 80 -0.48 -11.86 6.37
CA GLU A 80 -1.38 -11.40 5.32
C GLU A 80 -0.82 -10.21 4.57
N GLN A 81 -0.30 -9.23 5.30
CA GLN A 81 0.24 -8.03 4.66
C GLN A 81 1.49 -8.34 3.85
N ARG A 82 2.32 -9.29 4.30
CA ARG A 82 3.46 -9.73 3.52
C ARG A 82 3.05 -10.39 2.21
N LEU A 83 2.00 -11.20 2.23
CA LEU A 83 1.49 -11.82 1.01
C LEU A 83 0.92 -10.77 0.05
N ARG A 84 0.22 -9.77 0.58
CA ARG A 84 -0.31 -8.67 -0.24
C ARG A 84 0.82 -7.85 -0.86
N LEU A 85 1.87 -7.58 -0.08
CA LEU A 85 3.02 -6.83 -0.56
C LEU A 85 3.74 -7.59 -1.66
N GLU A 86 3.94 -8.88 -1.48
CA GLU A 86 4.57 -9.72 -2.48
C GLU A 86 3.79 -9.69 -3.79
N LYS A 87 2.47 -9.82 -3.71
CA LYS A 87 1.61 -9.78 -4.90
C LYS A 87 1.68 -8.42 -5.60
N LEU A 88 1.59 -7.33 -4.84
CA LEU A 88 1.68 -5.99 -5.40
C LEU A 88 2.97 -5.75 -6.17
N LEU A 89 4.09 -6.19 -5.60
CA LEU A 89 5.40 -6.01 -6.22
C LEU A 89 5.62 -6.96 -7.39
N ALA A 90 5.00 -8.15 -7.36
CA ALA A 90 5.05 -9.05 -8.50
C ALA A 90 4.28 -8.47 -9.69
N GLU A 91 3.15 -7.84 -9.43
CA GLU A 91 2.34 -7.20 -10.47
C GLU A 91 2.90 -5.84 -10.91
N ASN A 92 3.63 -5.17 -10.03
CA ASN A 92 4.16 -3.83 -10.27
C ASN A 92 5.63 -3.72 -9.84
N PRO A 93 6.56 -4.39 -10.56
CA PRO A 93 7.97 -4.41 -10.15
C PRO A 93 8.60 -3.02 -10.02
N SER A 94 8.12 -2.04 -10.79
CA SER A 94 8.64 -0.66 -10.73
C SER A 94 8.39 0.00 -9.39
N LEU A 95 7.45 -0.53 -8.60
CA LEU A 95 7.18 0.04 -7.27
C LEU A 95 8.21 -0.33 -6.23
N LYS A 96 9.15 -1.22 -6.53
CA LYS A 96 10.24 -1.56 -5.59
C LYS A 96 11.11 -0.36 -5.26
N SER A 97 11.50 0.41 -6.28
CA SER A 97 12.30 1.60 -6.05
C SER A 97 11.50 2.68 -5.33
N PHE A 98 10.22 2.80 -5.65
CA PHE A 98 9.34 3.72 -4.93
C PHE A 98 9.28 3.36 -3.44
N LEU A 99 9.13 2.07 -3.13
CA LEU A 99 9.10 1.61 -1.75
C LEU A 99 10.41 1.93 -1.03
N ALA A 100 11.55 1.64 -1.66
CA ALA A 100 12.85 1.92 -1.06
C ALA A 100 13.01 3.41 -0.73
N ASP A 101 12.58 4.28 -1.65
CA ASP A 101 12.69 5.73 -1.46
C ASP A 101 11.68 6.27 -0.45
N SER A 102 10.55 5.58 -0.26
CA SER A 102 9.45 6.05 0.58
C SER A 102 9.39 5.40 1.95
N LEU A 103 10.25 4.42 2.21
CA LEU A 103 10.15 3.60 3.42
C LEU A 103 10.12 4.42 4.71
N GLU A 104 11.01 5.39 4.84
CA GLU A 104 11.07 6.20 6.07
C GLU A 104 9.81 7.03 6.26
N LYS A 105 9.25 7.56 5.17
CA LYS A 105 8.01 8.33 5.25
C LYS A 105 6.84 7.43 5.66
N ILE A 106 6.77 6.22 5.09
CA ILE A 106 5.75 5.25 5.45
C ILE A 106 5.93 4.83 6.91
N TYR A 107 7.18 4.65 7.34
CA TYR A 107 7.48 4.30 8.73
C TYR A 107 6.98 5.37 9.70
N GLN A 108 7.16 6.65 9.37
CA GLN A 108 6.67 7.72 10.24
C GLN A 108 5.16 7.61 10.48
N LEU A 109 4.41 7.28 9.44
CA LEU A 109 2.97 7.08 9.57
C LEU A 109 2.64 5.83 10.38
N ALA A 110 3.40 4.76 10.16
CA ALA A 110 3.23 3.52 10.93
C ALA A 110 3.51 3.73 12.41
N MET A 111 4.55 4.52 12.72
CA MET A 111 4.92 4.84 14.10
C MET A 111 3.81 5.63 14.81
N ILE A 112 3.22 6.60 14.10
CA ILE A 112 2.11 7.38 14.65
C ILE A 112 0.91 6.47 14.95
N SER A 113 0.61 5.57 14.02
CA SER A 113 -0.48 4.61 14.22
C SER A 113 -0.20 3.67 15.38
N ALA A 114 1.06 3.23 15.51
CA ALA A 114 1.47 2.37 16.64
C ALA A 114 1.35 3.11 17.96
N GLU A 115 1.77 4.37 18.01
CA GLU A 115 1.62 5.20 19.22
C GLU A 115 0.16 5.36 19.61
N ARG A 116 -0.70 5.59 18.62
CA ARG A 116 -2.13 5.75 18.87
C ARG A 116 -2.76 4.49 19.46
N GLU A 117 -2.38 3.33 18.94
CA GLU A 117 -2.96 2.07 19.39
C GLU A 117 -2.38 1.55 20.70
N THR A 118 -1.11 1.83 20.95
CA THR A 118 -0.41 1.26 22.12
C THR A 118 -0.27 2.21 23.29
N GLY A 119 -0.33 3.50 23.04
CA GLY A 119 -0.03 4.52 24.05
C GLY A 119 1.45 4.68 24.33
N LEU A 120 2.32 3.94 23.64
CA LEU A 120 3.77 4.05 23.80
C LEU A 120 4.29 5.19 22.93
N SER A 121 5.40 5.82 23.35
CA SER A 121 6.00 6.92 22.61
C SER A 121 7.51 6.72 22.42
N SER A 122 7.99 5.51 22.64
CA SER A 122 9.44 5.24 22.62
C SER A 122 9.87 4.42 21.41
N PHE A 123 9.15 4.51 20.30
CA PHE A 123 9.55 3.81 19.08
C PHE A 123 10.76 4.48 18.44
N PRO A 124 11.62 3.72 17.73
CA PRO A 124 12.77 4.31 17.05
C PRO A 124 12.35 5.42 16.08
N GLU A 125 13.18 6.45 15.95
CA GLU A 125 12.91 7.56 15.03
C GLU A 125 13.00 7.13 13.57
N SER A 126 13.91 6.22 13.24
CA SER A 126 14.06 5.66 11.90
C SER A 126 13.59 4.23 11.88
N CYS A 127 13.16 3.77 10.72
CA CYS A 127 12.65 2.40 10.56
C CYS A 127 13.72 1.38 11.01
N PRO A 128 13.42 0.57 12.03
CA PRO A 128 14.41 -0.39 12.53
C PRO A 128 14.50 -1.67 11.71
N TYR A 129 13.66 -1.79 10.68
CA TYR A 129 13.61 -3.00 9.87
C TYR A 129 14.14 -2.72 8.46
N SER A 130 15.00 -3.62 7.98
CA SER A 130 15.50 -3.53 6.60
C SER A 130 14.44 -4.03 5.63
N LEU A 131 14.58 -3.68 4.35
CA LEU A 131 13.68 -4.21 3.33
C LEU A 131 13.73 -5.74 3.28
N THR A 132 14.93 -6.32 3.45
CA THR A 132 15.09 -7.77 3.51
C THR A 132 14.24 -8.37 4.62
N GLU A 133 14.26 -7.76 5.80
CA GLU A 133 13.47 -8.22 6.94
C GLU A 133 11.98 -8.04 6.71
N ILE A 134 11.60 -6.92 6.13
CA ILE A 134 10.19 -6.64 5.82
C ILE A 134 9.64 -7.70 4.88
N PHE A 135 10.42 -8.11 3.87
CA PHE A 135 10.00 -9.10 2.90
C PHE A 135 10.13 -10.55 3.37
N ALA A 136 10.94 -10.80 4.38
CA ALA A 136 11.19 -12.17 4.84
C ALA A 136 9.95 -12.75 5.53
N SER A 137 9.40 -13.82 4.96
CA SER A 137 8.13 -14.39 5.42
C SER A 137 8.15 -14.89 6.86
N GLU A 138 9.33 -15.25 7.36
CA GLU A 138 9.45 -15.78 8.72
C GLU A 138 10.00 -14.78 9.74
N PHE A 139 10.35 -13.58 9.28
CA PHE A 139 10.95 -12.61 10.19
C PHE A 139 9.92 -12.02 11.16
N LEU A 140 10.22 -12.13 12.45
CA LEU A 140 9.49 -11.42 13.50
C LEU A 140 10.56 -10.79 14.39
N PRO A 141 10.44 -9.50 14.72
CA PRO A 141 11.49 -8.84 15.51
C PRO A 141 11.50 -9.36 16.94
N ASP A 142 12.71 -9.44 17.50
CA ASP A 142 12.89 -9.88 18.88
C ASP A 142 12.41 -8.81 19.86
N ASP A 143 12.15 -9.24 21.11
CA ASP A 143 11.81 -8.30 22.16
C ASP A 143 12.91 -7.29 22.35
N ILE A 144 12.51 -6.09 22.78
CA ILE A 144 13.49 -5.11 23.20
C ILE A 144 14.10 -5.58 24.50
N MET A 145 15.43 -5.72 24.48
CA MET A 145 16.17 -6.08 25.67
C MET A 145 16.49 -4.80 26.40
N TYR A 146 15.93 -4.62 27.57
CA TYR A 146 16.32 -3.53 28.44
C TYR A 146 17.59 -3.96 29.16
N SER A 147 18.66 -3.34 28.83
CA SER A 147 19.90 -3.56 29.55
C SER A 147 20.00 -2.60 30.72
#